data_eca8025f0b320f33e134743dca95ce97
#
_entry.id   eca8025f0b320f33e134743dca95ce97
#
_cell.length_a   1.000
_cell.length_b   1.000
_cell.length_c   1.000
_cell.angle_alpha   90.00
_cell.angle_beta   90.00
_cell.angle_gamma   90.00
#
_symmetry.space_group_name_H-M   'P 1'
#
loop_
_entity.id
_entity.type
_entity.pdbx_description
1 polymer ?
#
loop_
_entity_poly.entity_id
_entity_poly.type
_entity_poly.pdbx_seq_one_letter_code
_entity_poly.pdbx_strand_id
1 'polypeptide(L)'
;MNPKEWAELLRYSSPYSILVIKDRNEIVEILCPFEVELKHNVGVLIKGTRHSVDMVKLSVKMITVFVINDDAYYYYHFNILIK
;
A
#
# COMPACT_ATOMS: atom_id res chain seq x y z
N MET A 1 -20.60 -6.16 10.41
CA MET A 1 -19.21 -5.96 10.77
C MET A 1 -18.31 -5.95 9.55
N ASN A 2 -17.35 -5.11 9.55
CA ASN A 2 -16.44 -5.02 8.43
C ASN A 2 -15.13 -5.75 8.78
N PRO A 3 -14.87 -6.91 8.22
CA PRO A 3 -13.68 -7.68 8.56
C PRO A 3 -12.39 -7.07 8.00
N LYS A 4 -12.52 -6.10 7.12
CA LYS A 4 -11.36 -5.46 6.52
C LYS A 4 -11.14 -4.11 7.15
N GLU A 5 -9.91 -3.85 7.51
CA GLU A 5 -9.52 -2.52 7.92
C GLU A 5 -8.65 -1.91 6.84
N TRP A 6 -8.94 -0.65 6.56
CA TRP A 6 -8.18 0.12 5.60
C TRP A 6 -7.31 1.09 6.35
N ALA A 7 -6.13 1.31 5.83
CA ALA A 7 -5.24 2.31 6.37
C ALA A 7 -4.80 3.22 5.24
N GLU A 8 -4.48 4.45 5.58
CA GLU A 8 -3.95 5.39 4.62
C GLU A 8 -2.45 5.54 4.81
N LEU A 9 -1.74 5.64 3.70
CA LEU A 9 -0.31 5.83 3.76
C LEU A 9 0.01 7.16 4.40
N LEU A 10 0.81 7.14 5.47
CA LEU A 10 1.32 8.36 6.08
C LEU A 10 2.64 8.74 5.42
N ARG A 11 3.57 7.79 5.34
CA ARG A 11 4.86 8.06 4.72
C ARG A 11 5.66 6.78 4.48
N TYR A 12 6.58 6.89 3.55
CA TYR A 12 7.62 5.91 3.33
C TYR A 12 8.50 5.82 4.58
N SER A 13 8.87 4.63 4.96
CA SER A 13 9.77 4.43 6.10
C SER A 13 11.08 3.78 5.65
N SER A 14 10.99 2.69 4.88
CA SER A 14 12.16 1.99 4.38
C SER A 14 11.73 1.18 3.15
N PRO A 15 12.65 0.55 2.43
CA PRO A 15 12.26 -0.31 1.31
C PRO A 15 11.33 -1.46 1.70
N TYR A 16 11.23 -1.77 2.99
CA TYR A 16 10.44 -2.92 3.45
C TYR A 16 9.42 -2.56 4.51
N SER A 17 9.13 -1.28 4.67
CA SER A 17 8.11 -0.88 5.64
C SER A 17 7.54 0.49 5.30
N ILE A 18 6.29 0.71 5.74
CA ILE A 18 5.63 2.01 5.60
C ILE A 18 4.95 2.35 6.92
N LEU A 19 4.71 3.63 7.13
CA LEU A 19 3.89 4.10 8.23
C LEU A 19 2.51 4.43 7.69
N VAL A 20 1.47 3.94 8.37
CA VAL A 20 0.09 4.15 7.96
C VAL A 20 -0.71 4.69 9.13
N ILE A 21 -1.83 5.33 8.81
CA ILE A 21 -2.78 5.81 9.81
C ILE A 21 -4.01 4.93 9.75
N LYS A 22 -4.34 4.33 10.88
CA LYS A 22 -5.58 3.56 11.05
C LYS A 22 -6.67 4.47 11.59
N ASP A 23 -7.83 3.88 11.81
CA ASP A 23 -8.92 4.54 12.51
C ASP A 23 -8.42 5.17 13.80
N ARG A 24 -9.02 6.32 14.17
CA ARG A 24 -8.70 7.03 15.40
C ARG A 24 -7.29 7.58 15.43
N ASN A 25 -6.72 7.82 14.24
CA ASN A 25 -5.41 8.45 14.10
C ASN A 25 -4.28 7.66 14.72
N GLU A 26 -4.42 6.35 14.78
CA GLU A 26 -3.35 5.49 15.28
C GLU A 26 -2.32 5.27 14.18
N ILE A 27 -1.06 5.51 14.48
CA ILE A 27 0.03 5.32 13.52
C ILE A 27 0.64 3.94 13.74
N VAL A 28 0.76 3.18 12.67
CA VAL A 28 1.28 1.81 12.72
C VAL A 28 2.32 1.63 11.63
N GLU A 29 3.38 0.93 11.94
CA GLU A 29 4.35 0.50 10.94
C GLU A 29 3.93 -0.85 10.39
N ILE A 30 3.91 -0.95 9.05
CA ILE A 30 3.58 -2.19 8.37
C ILE A 30 4.80 -2.66 7.60
N LEU A 31 5.14 -3.92 7.80
CA LEU A 31 6.30 -4.53 7.15
C LEU A 31 5.89 -5.27 5.88
N CYS A 32 6.77 -5.26 4.90
CA CYS A 32 6.58 -6.07 3.69
C CYS A 32 6.84 -7.54 3.98
N PRO A 33 6.10 -8.43 3.31
CA PRO A 33 5.04 -8.10 2.37
C PRO A 33 3.74 -7.73 3.09
N PHE A 34 2.99 -6.80 2.50
CA PHE A 34 1.66 -6.46 3.01
C PHE A 34 0.66 -6.44 1.86
N GLU A 35 -0.62 -6.54 2.19
CA GLU A 35 -1.66 -6.66 1.18
C GLU A 35 -2.31 -5.33 0.86
N VAL A 36 -2.63 -5.15 -0.42
CA VAL A 36 -3.37 -3.99 -0.90
C VAL A 36 -4.49 -4.45 -1.83
N GLU A 37 -5.49 -3.59 -1.99
CA GLU A 37 -6.58 -3.84 -2.92
C GLU A 37 -6.68 -2.66 -3.87
N LEU A 38 -6.87 -2.92 -5.16
CA LEU A 38 -6.93 -1.87 -6.16
C LEU A 38 -8.21 -1.09 -6.10
N LYS A 39 -8.08 0.24 -6.12
CA LYS A 39 -9.22 1.16 -6.16
C LYS A 39 -9.81 1.26 -7.56
N HIS A 40 -8.99 1.05 -8.58
CA HIS A 40 -9.38 1.14 -9.98
C HIS A 40 -8.36 0.38 -10.82
N ASN A 41 -8.66 0.17 -12.10
CA ASN A 41 -7.74 -0.56 -12.96
C ASN A 41 -6.47 0.24 -13.20
N VAL A 42 -5.32 -0.41 -13.10
CA VAL A 42 -4.02 0.20 -13.36
C VAL A 42 -3.16 -0.83 -14.10
N GLY A 43 -2.76 -0.52 -15.31
CA GLY A 43 -1.95 -1.47 -16.08
C GLY A 43 -2.67 -2.80 -16.22
N VAL A 44 -2.02 -3.87 -15.82
CA VAL A 44 -2.62 -5.20 -15.86
C VAL A 44 -3.41 -5.54 -14.59
N LEU A 45 -3.39 -4.65 -13.60
CA LEU A 45 -4.08 -4.90 -12.33
C LEU A 45 -5.53 -4.42 -12.42
N ILE A 46 -6.43 -5.20 -11.86
CA ILE A 46 -7.87 -4.99 -12.00
C ILE A 46 -8.47 -4.53 -10.67
N LYS A 47 -9.38 -3.55 -10.76
CA LYS A 47 -10.08 -3.00 -9.60
C LYS A 47 -10.65 -4.11 -8.74
N GLY A 48 -10.46 -4.01 -7.43
CA GLY A 48 -11.00 -4.95 -6.45
C GLY A 48 -10.14 -6.17 -6.21
N THR A 49 -9.10 -6.38 -7.02
CA THR A 49 -8.19 -7.51 -6.77
C THR A 49 -7.17 -7.13 -5.71
N ARG A 50 -6.66 -8.15 -5.03
CA ARG A 50 -5.68 -7.96 -3.96
C ARG A 50 -4.32 -8.44 -4.42
N HIS A 51 -3.31 -7.74 -3.95
CA HIS A 51 -1.93 -8.07 -4.30
C HIS A 51 -1.03 -7.85 -3.11
N SER A 52 0.10 -8.55 -3.12
CA SER A 52 1.09 -8.42 -2.07
C SER A 52 2.18 -7.45 -2.54
N VAL A 53 2.51 -6.50 -1.68
CA VAL A 53 3.57 -5.54 -1.95
C VAL A 53 4.87 -6.08 -1.40
N ASP A 54 5.84 -6.30 -2.27
CA ASP A 54 7.10 -6.96 -1.91
C ASP A 54 8.12 -5.98 -1.38
N MET A 55 8.09 -4.76 -1.88
CA MET A 55 8.98 -3.71 -1.40
C MET A 55 8.41 -2.36 -1.75
N VAL A 56 8.96 -1.32 -1.14
CA VAL A 56 8.49 0.05 -1.29
C VAL A 56 9.66 0.92 -1.73
N LYS A 57 9.38 1.87 -2.61
CA LYS A 57 10.40 2.79 -3.11
C LYS A 57 9.86 4.20 -3.08
N LEU A 58 10.75 5.16 -3.23
CA LEU A 58 10.36 6.56 -3.45
C LEU A 58 10.75 6.92 -4.88
N SER A 59 9.81 7.57 -5.57
CA SER A 59 10.11 8.10 -6.90
C SER A 59 11.00 9.34 -6.78
N VAL A 60 11.49 9.84 -7.90
CA VAL A 60 12.31 11.06 -7.90
C VAL A 60 11.56 12.26 -7.35
N LYS A 61 10.23 12.24 -7.40
CA LYS A 61 9.38 13.29 -6.85
C LYS A 61 8.94 12.99 -5.42
N MET A 62 9.58 12.01 -4.79
CA MET A 62 9.29 11.61 -3.40
C MET A 62 7.89 11.07 -3.19
N ILE A 63 7.32 10.47 -4.24
CA ILE A 63 6.02 9.80 -4.13
C ILE A 63 6.29 8.32 -3.86
N THR A 64 5.59 7.78 -2.87
CA THR A 64 5.75 6.37 -2.50
C THR A 64 5.26 5.46 -3.62
N VAL A 65 6.03 4.43 -3.90
CA VAL A 65 5.77 3.46 -4.96
C VAL A 65 5.77 2.07 -4.35
N PHE A 66 4.77 1.28 -4.69
CA PHE A 66 4.68 -0.12 -4.28
C PHE A 66 5.16 -1.01 -5.42
N VAL A 67 5.99 -2.00 -5.08
CA VAL A 67 6.48 -2.96 -6.06
C VAL A 67 5.70 -4.26 -5.89
N ILE A 68 5.03 -4.66 -6.97
CA ILE A 68 4.20 -5.86 -7.01
C ILE A 68 4.64 -6.66 -8.23
N ASN A 69 5.15 -7.88 -8.02
CA ASN A 69 5.63 -8.76 -9.10
C ASN A 69 6.61 -8.03 -10.01
N ASP A 70 7.57 -7.33 -9.41
CA ASP A 70 8.63 -6.60 -10.12
C ASP A 70 8.18 -5.36 -10.88
N ASP A 71 6.89 -5.02 -10.83
CA ASP A 71 6.37 -3.79 -11.42
C ASP A 71 6.10 -2.76 -10.34
N ALA A 72 6.29 -1.49 -10.69
CA ALA A 72 6.15 -0.39 -9.74
C ALA A 72 4.86 0.38 -10.01
N TYR A 73 4.12 0.69 -8.96
CA TYR A 73 2.86 1.42 -9.05
C TYR A 73 2.83 2.48 -7.96
N TYR A 74 2.27 3.65 -8.27
CA TYR A 74 2.09 4.68 -7.25
C TYR A 74 1.10 4.20 -6.20
N TYR A 75 1.37 4.55 -4.94
CA TYR A 75 0.61 4.06 -3.79
C TYR A 75 -0.88 4.42 -3.85
N TYR A 76 -1.22 5.53 -4.47
CA TYR A 76 -2.60 6.04 -4.41
C TYR A 76 -3.58 5.23 -5.26
N HIS A 77 -3.11 4.25 -5.99
CA HIS A 77 -4.00 3.34 -6.71
C HIS A 77 -4.58 2.26 -5.81
N PHE A 78 -4.17 2.20 -4.56
CA PHE A 78 -4.46 1.06 -3.69
C PHE A 78 -5.05 1.50 -2.37
N ASN A 79 -5.88 0.60 -1.79
CA ASN A 79 -6.22 0.63 -0.37
C ASN A 79 -5.30 -0.34 0.34
N ILE A 80 -4.71 0.10 1.45
CA ILE A 80 -3.81 -0.74 2.23
C ILE A 80 -4.62 -1.51 3.24
N LEU A 81 -4.51 -2.84 3.20
CA LEU A 81 -5.26 -3.71 4.11
C LEU A 81 -4.43 -3.98 5.36
N ILE A 82 -5.08 -3.92 6.50
CA ILE A 82 -4.46 -4.29 7.76
C ILE A 82 -5.38 -5.25 8.48
N LYS A 83 -4.79 -6.07 9.30
CA LYS A 83 -5.55 -7.06 10.06
C LYS A 83 -5.67 -6.67 11.50
#